data_80662afefe6f53743b7e4cd87f319ff7
#
_entry.id   80662afefe6f53743b7e4cd87f319ff7
#
_cell.length_a   1.000
_cell.length_b   1.000
_cell.length_c   1.000
_cell.angle_alpha   90.00
_cell.angle_beta   90.00
_cell.angle_gamma   90.00
#
_symmetry.space_group_name_H-M   'P 1'
#
loop_
_entity.id
_entity.type
_entity.pdbx_description
1 polymer ?
#
loop_
_entity_poly.entity_id
_entity_poly.type
_entity_poly.pdbx_seq_one_letter_code
_entity_poly.pdbx_strand_id
1 'polypeptide(L)'
;MKLAVLGTDPDILALVAAAVAAGHAILWLGDVRSDDLPTLQRLVPGLPVSGDWESLLDHSLVDAVLVGRGTAADALRAEQLKRLVADVMPVLAVHPVGTSVLVYYELDMARHEVHGVLRHYSPLVGSPAVAKVAEWVQTGSGPTGTVHQLICQRNLADCGRESVICHLARDVEVMRAVAGGVRTVSAVGPRKADASYASLQVQMTSPGAATLRWAVAPMTDQLPRATLSLVGERGTATLELPSVDGRVTTIVGGNTESLSMPPFDAPREAIDALAAALAANGTEQSEAASTWQTATAAMEIVDTIELSLQKGRTIEVHQQRLTEQLAFRGTMAAFGCGLLLVMFLVLVAAGVVGDVLGVPLKDYWPIALLAVLAVFLLMQALPWLVKRRRPASDASDDHTP
;
A
#
# COMPACT_ATOMS: atom_id res chain seq x y z
N MET A 1 -8.57 -13.52 21.00
CA MET A 1 -8.68 -13.93 19.57
C MET A 1 -7.90 -15.20 19.34
N LYS A 2 -8.38 -16.03 18.41
CA LYS A 2 -7.67 -17.14 17.81
C LYS A 2 -7.01 -16.66 16.52
N LEU A 3 -5.70 -16.79 16.41
CA LEU A 3 -4.95 -16.24 15.28
C LEU A 3 -4.25 -17.35 14.50
N ALA A 4 -4.11 -17.14 13.19
CA ALA A 4 -3.24 -17.92 12.32
C ALA A 4 -2.03 -17.08 11.90
N VAL A 5 -0.92 -17.75 11.56
CA VAL A 5 0.29 -17.14 10.99
C VAL A 5 0.59 -17.79 9.64
N LEU A 6 0.54 -16.99 8.59
CA LEU A 6 0.85 -17.40 7.22
C LEU A 6 2.08 -16.64 6.71
N GLY A 7 3.22 -17.31 6.66
CA GLY A 7 4.51 -16.72 6.35
C GLY A 7 5.17 -16.04 7.54
N THR A 8 6.49 -16.22 7.69
CA THR A 8 7.25 -15.63 8.78
C THR A 8 8.34 -14.69 8.31
N ASP A 9 8.56 -13.67 9.12
CA ASP A 9 9.65 -12.71 9.05
C ASP A 9 9.84 -12.07 10.44
N PRO A 10 10.85 -11.25 10.69
CA PRO A 10 11.08 -10.64 12.00
C PRO A 10 9.90 -9.84 12.56
N ASP A 11 9.10 -9.20 11.70
CA ASP A 11 7.93 -8.42 12.11
C ASP A 11 6.78 -9.32 12.56
N ILE A 12 6.56 -10.44 11.86
CA ILE A 12 5.60 -11.47 12.28
C ILE A 12 6.00 -12.09 13.63
N LEU A 13 7.28 -12.37 13.84
CA LEU A 13 7.73 -12.87 15.14
C LEU A 13 7.42 -11.90 16.28
N ALA A 14 7.60 -10.61 16.04
CA ALA A 14 7.25 -9.56 17.02
C ALA A 14 5.73 -9.49 17.24
N LEU A 15 4.91 -9.57 16.18
CA LEU A 15 3.45 -9.61 16.27
C LEU A 15 2.95 -10.85 17.04
N VAL A 16 3.53 -12.02 16.79
CA VAL A 16 3.20 -13.27 17.51
C VAL A 16 3.55 -13.12 18.99
N ALA A 17 4.74 -12.59 19.32
CA ALA A 17 5.14 -12.37 20.70
C ALA A 17 4.18 -11.41 21.43
N ALA A 18 3.79 -10.31 20.78
CA ALA A 18 2.82 -9.36 21.31
C ALA A 18 1.43 -9.98 21.48
N ALA A 19 0.97 -10.78 20.52
CA ALA A 19 -0.31 -11.48 20.59
C ALA A 19 -0.37 -12.48 21.76
N VAL A 20 0.67 -13.29 21.93
CA VAL A 20 0.79 -14.24 23.05
C VAL A 20 0.84 -13.51 24.39
N ALA A 21 1.62 -12.43 24.49
CA ALA A 21 1.69 -11.59 25.69
C ALA A 21 0.34 -10.91 26.02
N ALA A 22 -0.47 -10.65 24.99
CA ALA A 22 -1.84 -10.14 25.13
C ALA A 22 -2.88 -11.20 25.51
N GLY A 23 -2.48 -12.49 25.62
CA GLY A 23 -3.37 -13.60 25.93
C GLY A 23 -4.17 -14.12 24.74
N HIS A 24 -3.74 -13.82 23.50
CA HIS A 24 -4.33 -14.37 22.29
C HIS A 24 -3.72 -15.74 21.97
N ALA A 25 -4.50 -16.62 21.36
CA ALA A 25 -4.06 -17.98 21.01
C ALA A 25 -3.64 -18.04 19.54
N ILE A 26 -2.45 -18.57 19.26
CA ILE A 26 -2.04 -18.93 17.90
C ILE A 26 -2.41 -20.40 17.69
N LEU A 27 -3.28 -20.67 16.71
CA LEU A 27 -3.82 -22.01 16.47
C LEU A 27 -3.34 -22.65 15.17
N TRP A 28 -2.76 -21.85 14.29
CA TRP A 28 -2.29 -22.33 12.99
C TRP A 28 -1.00 -21.62 12.57
N LEU A 29 -0.04 -22.39 12.03
CA LEU A 29 1.22 -21.89 11.47
C LEU A 29 1.44 -22.48 10.07
N GLY A 30 1.81 -21.68 9.10
CA GLY A 30 2.21 -22.15 7.77
C GLY A 30 3.22 -21.25 7.09
N ASP A 31 3.94 -21.79 6.11
CA ASP A 31 5.00 -21.10 5.38
C ASP A 31 6.05 -20.48 6.31
N VAL A 32 6.55 -21.28 7.25
CA VAL A 32 7.51 -20.86 8.26
C VAL A 32 8.93 -20.99 7.71
N ARG A 33 9.72 -19.92 7.79
CA ARG A 33 11.15 -19.95 7.46
C ARG A 33 11.90 -20.81 8.48
N SER A 34 12.87 -21.60 8.00
CA SER A 34 13.69 -22.48 8.86
C SER A 34 14.34 -21.74 10.03
N ASP A 35 14.81 -20.52 9.78
CA ASP A 35 15.53 -19.70 10.77
C ASP A 35 14.60 -19.16 11.87
N ASP A 36 13.30 -19.00 11.57
CA ASP A 36 12.29 -18.46 12.48
C ASP A 36 11.65 -19.55 13.35
N LEU A 37 11.72 -20.82 12.92
CA LEU A 37 11.07 -21.95 13.57
C LEU A 37 11.46 -22.11 15.06
N PRO A 38 12.76 -22.03 15.47
CA PRO A 38 13.13 -22.16 16.88
C PRO A 38 12.52 -21.05 17.76
N THR A 39 12.35 -19.86 17.22
CA THR A 39 11.73 -18.74 17.95
C THR A 39 10.23 -18.94 18.08
N LEU A 40 9.55 -19.37 17.03
CA LEU A 40 8.12 -19.71 17.07
C LEU A 40 7.83 -20.86 18.04
N GLN A 41 8.63 -21.90 18.04
CA GLN A 41 8.46 -23.03 18.98
C GLN A 41 8.59 -22.62 20.44
N ARG A 42 9.39 -21.59 20.75
CA ARG A 42 9.45 -21.00 22.11
C ARG A 42 8.23 -20.17 22.46
N LEU A 43 7.69 -19.43 21.49
CA LEU A 43 6.50 -18.58 21.67
C LEU A 43 5.21 -19.40 21.72
N VAL A 44 5.12 -20.43 20.88
CA VAL A 44 3.92 -21.28 20.72
C VAL A 44 4.34 -22.76 20.71
N PRO A 45 4.61 -23.34 21.90
CA PRO A 45 5.09 -24.70 22.00
C PRO A 45 4.09 -25.74 21.49
N GLY A 46 4.58 -26.72 20.72
CA GLY A 46 3.78 -27.87 20.29
C GLY A 46 2.83 -27.62 19.12
N LEU A 47 2.77 -26.42 18.55
CA LEU A 47 1.96 -26.14 17.38
C LEU A 47 2.69 -26.61 16.10
N PRO A 48 2.11 -27.56 15.32
CA PRO A 48 2.73 -28.04 14.10
C PRO A 48 2.64 -26.99 12.98
N VAL A 49 3.61 -27.03 12.05
CA VAL A 49 3.56 -26.23 10.82
C VAL A 49 2.70 -26.98 9.80
N SER A 50 1.66 -26.31 9.28
CA SER A 50 0.78 -26.85 8.24
C SER A 50 1.25 -26.45 6.85
N GLY A 51 1.08 -27.34 5.88
CA GLY A 51 1.24 -27.02 4.45
C GLY A 51 -0.06 -26.61 3.78
N ASP A 52 -1.21 -26.86 4.42
CA ASP A 52 -2.54 -26.62 3.88
C ASP A 52 -3.08 -25.24 4.35
N TRP A 53 -2.73 -24.20 3.61
CA TRP A 53 -3.20 -22.85 3.90
C TRP A 53 -4.70 -22.66 3.56
N GLU A 54 -5.28 -23.50 2.71
CA GLU A 54 -6.71 -23.40 2.34
C GLU A 54 -7.62 -23.74 3.52
N SER A 55 -7.12 -24.47 4.51
CA SER A 55 -7.82 -24.69 5.77
C SER A 55 -8.14 -23.41 6.54
N LEU A 56 -7.40 -22.31 6.27
CA LEU A 56 -7.69 -20.98 6.85
C LEU A 56 -8.99 -20.35 6.33
N LEU A 57 -9.55 -20.85 5.23
CA LEU A 57 -10.84 -20.40 4.72
C LEU A 57 -12.01 -20.95 5.58
N ASP A 58 -11.75 -21.87 6.50
CA ASP A 58 -12.72 -22.30 7.51
C ASP A 58 -12.71 -21.31 8.71
N HIS A 59 -13.69 -20.42 8.74
CA HIS A 59 -13.86 -19.40 9.79
C HIS A 59 -14.06 -19.95 11.20
N SER A 60 -14.27 -21.26 11.36
CA SER A 60 -14.38 -21.89 12.68
C SER A 60 -13.02 -22.05 13.37
N LEU A 61 -11.93 -22.07 12.62
CA LEU A 61 -10.59 -22.33 13.11
C LEU A 61 -9.98 -21.09 13.80
N VAL A 62 -10.05 -19.94 13.14
CA VAL A 62 -9.37 -18.71 13.60
C VAL A 62 -10.24 -17.47 13.35
N ASP A 63 -9.99 -16.42 14.15
CA ASP A 63 -10.69 -15.15 14.07
C ASP A 63 -9.98 -14.20 13.08
N ALA A 64 -8.67 -14.34 12.88
CA ALA A 64 -7.88 -13.50 11.96
C ALA A 64 -6.55 -14.18 11.57
N VAL A 65 -5.96 -13.70 10.47
CA VAL A 65 -4.70 -14.19 9.93
C VAL A 65 -3.63 -13.08 9.96
N LEU A 66 -2.48 -13.36 10.57
CA LEU A 66 -1.27 -12.56 10.47
C LEU A 66 -0.47 -13.04 9.25
N VAL A 67 -0.23 -12.17 8.28
CA VAL A 67 0.42 -12.53 7.02
C VAL A 67 1.76 -11.83 6.89
N GLY A 68 2.83 -12.63 6.85
CA GLY A 68 4.20 -12.20 6.60
C GLY A 68 4.69 -12.62 5.23
N ARG A 69 5.96 -12.33 4.95
CA ARG A 69 6.56 -12.65 3.66
C ARG A 69 6.80 -14.16 3.48
N GLY A 70 7.32 -14.82 4.50
CA GLY A 70 7.62 -16.26 4.47
C GLY A 70 8.62 -16.64 3.38
N THR A 71 8.42 -17.83 2.79
CA THR A 71 9.21 -18.40 1.69
C THR A 71 8.45 -18.42 0.36
N ALA A 72 7.13 -18.16 0.39
CA ALA A 72 6.31 -18.16 -0.81
C ALA A 72 6.72 -17.05 -1.78
N ALA A 73 6.68 -17.35 -3.08
CA ALA A 73 6.87 -16.34 -4.10
C ALA A 73 5.77 -15.26 -4.01
N ASP A 74 6.09 -14.01 -4.36
CA ASP A 74 5.17 -12.86 -4.30
C ASP A 74 3.81 -13.14 -4.97
N ALA A 75 3.80 -13.81 -6.12
CA ALA A 75 2.58 -14.15 -6.84
C ALA A 75 1.66 -15.11 -6.05
N LEU A 76 2.25 -16.13 -5.40
CA LEU A 76 1.49 -17.05 -4.56
C LEU A 76 0.96 -16.35 -3.30
N ARG A 77 1.78 -15.51 -2.67
CA ARG A 77 1.38 -14.73 -1.50
C ARG A 77 0.23 -13.77 -1.84
N ALA A 78 0.29 -13.11 -3.00
CA ALA A 78 -0.78 -12.24 -3.48
C ALA A 78 -2.09 -13.01 -3.69
N GLU A 79 -2.03 -14.22 -4.27
CA GLU A 79 -3.22 -15.06 -4.46
C GLU A 79 -3.82 -15.53 -3.14
N GLN A 80 -2.98 -15.96 -2.18
CA GLN A 80 -3.42 -16.33 -0.83
C GLN A 80 -4.14 -15.16 -0.14
N LEU A 81 -3.55 -13.97 -0.18
CA LEU A 81 -4.16 -12.77 0.40
C LEU A 81 -5.50 -12.42 -0.25
N LYS A 82 -5.58 -12.47 -1.59
CA LYS A 82 -6.84 -12.21 -2.31
C LYS A 82 -7.94 -13.17 -1.90
N ARG A 83 -7.65 -14.46 -1.81
CA ARG A 83 -8.63 -15.46 -1.40
C ARG A 83 -9.08 -15.27 0.04
N LEU A 84 -8.13 -15.02 0.98
CA LEU A 84 -8.48 -14.73 2.37
C LEU A 84 -9.40 -13.49 2.48
N VAL A 85 -9.06 -12.40 1.78
CA VAL A 85 -9.87 -11.17 1.80
C VAL A 85 -11.23 -11.38 1.14
N ALA A 86 -11.28 -12.06 -0.01
CA ALA A 86 -12.54 -12.36 -0.72
C ALA A 86 -13.47 -13.24 0.11
N ASP A 87 -12.90 -14.11 0.95
CA ASP A 87 -13.65 -14.97 1.88
C ASP A 87 -13.96 -14.28 3.22
N VAL A 88 -13.81 -12.97 3.30
CA VAL A 88 -14.06 -12.12 4.48
C VAL A 88 -13.20 -12.47 5.70
N MET A 89 -12.10 -13.23 5.51
CA MET A 89 -11.17 -13.52 6.59
C MET A 89 -10.43 -12.22 6.99
N PRO A 90 -10.48 -11.82 8.28
CA PRO A 90 -9.73 -10.65 8.74
C PRO A 90 -8.21 -10.86 8.62
N VAL A 91 -7.52 -9.90 8.03
CA VAL A 91 -6.09 -9.99 7.74
C VAL A 91 -5.34 -8.79 8.32
N LEU A 92 -4.23 -9.08 9.01
CA LEU A 92 -3.15 -8.12 9.32
C LEU A 92 -1.90 -8.54 8.54
N ALA A 93 -1.54 -7.77 7.51
CA ALA A 93 -0.42 -8.10 6.64
C ALA A 93 0.79 -7.19 6.91
N VAL A 94 1.99 -7.77 6.98
CA VAL A 94 3.23 -7.00 7.12
C VAL A 94 3.55 -6.26 5.82
N HIS A 95 3.80 -4.98 5.92
CA HIS A 95 4.18 -4.15 4.77
C HIS A 95 5.68 -4.26 4.46
N PRO A 96 6.06 -4.39 3.17
CA PRO A 96 5.21 -4.61 2.00
C PRO A 96 4.79 -6.08 1.85
N VAL A 97 3.57 -6.31 1.38
CA VAL A 97 3.04 -7.66 1.11
C VAL A 97 3.59 -8.28 -0.18
N GLY A 98 4.31 -7.50 -0.96
CA GLY A 98 4.97 -7.86 -2.22
C GLY A 98 5.58 -6.64 -2.86
N THR A 99 6.28 -6.81 -3.97
CA THR A 99 7.01 -5.73 -4.66
C THR A 99 6.19 -4.99 -5.72
N SER A 100 4.97 -5.45 -6.01
CA SER A 100 4.09 -4.85 -7.04
C SER A 100 2.94 -4.06 -6.43
N VAL A 101 2.75 -2.83 -6.88
CA VAL A 101 1.60 -2.00 -6.49
C VAL A 101 0.25 -2.60 -6.93
N LEU A 102 0.22 -3.40 -7.98
CA LEU A 102 -1.01 -4.04 -8.48
C LEU A 102 -1.66 -4.93 -7.42
N VAL A 103 -0.87 -5.63 -6.61
CA VAL A 103 -1.38 -6.46 -5.50
C VAL A 103 -2.17 -5.60 -4.50
N TYR A 104 -1.71 -4.39 -4.21
CA TYR A 104 -2.40 -3.47 -3.30
C TYR A 104 -3.74 -3.01 -3.84
N TYR A 105 -3.82 -2.70 -5.14
CA TYR A 105 -5.09 -2.33 -5.79
C TYR A 105 -6.08 -3.50 -5.82
N GLU A 106 -5.62 -4.69 -6.17
CA GLU A 106 -6.47 -5.88 -6.22
C GLU A 106 -7.02 -6.25 -4.84
N LEU A 107 -6.20 -6.15 -3.79
CA LEU A 107 -6.61 -6.38 -2.41
C LEU A 107 -7.58 -5.30 -1.92
N ASP A 108 -7.37 -4.03 -2.28
CA ASP A 108 -8.29 -2.95 -1.93
C ASP A 108 -9.65 -3.11 -2.60
N MET A 109 -9.67 -3.53 -3.87
CA MET A 109 -10.90 -3.88 -4.60
C MET A 109 -11.64 -5.03 -3.93
N ALA A 110 -10.96 -6.16 -3.67
CA ALA A 110 -11.56 -7.31 -3.02
C ALA A 110 -12.13 -6.94 -1.64
N ARG A 111 -11.37 -6.18 -0.84
CA ARG A 111 -11.82 -5.70 0.47
C ARG A 111 -13.09 -4.83 0.38
N HIS A 112 -13.18 -3.94 -0.62
CA HIS A 112 -14.36 -3.08 -0.81
C HIS A 112 -15.60 -3.89 -1.21
N GLU A 113 -15.44 -4.91 -2.04
CA GLU A 113 -16.55 -5.76 -2.49
C GLU A 113 -17.22 -6.53 -1.33
N VAL A 114 -16.38 -7.02 -0.39
CA VAL A 114 -16.88 -7.87 0.72
C VAL A 114 -16.97 -7.13 2.06
N HIS A 115 -16.57 -5.87 2.11
CA HIS A 115 -16.47 -5.09 3.35
C HIS A 115 -15.60 -5.78 4.42
N GLY A 116 -14.52 -6.45 3.99
CA GLY A 116 -13.62 -7.21 4.85
C GLY A 116 -12.65 -6.34 5.65
N VAL A 117 -12.10 -6.91 6.74
CA VAL A 117 -11.05 -6.29 7.56
C VAL A 117 -9.69 -6.63 6.97
N LEU A 118 -9.05 -5.66 6.33
CA LEU A 118 -7.69 -5.74 5.84
C LEU A 118 -6.87 -4.59 6.40
N ARG A 119 -5.88 -4.90 7.21
CA ARG A 119 -4.95 -3.92 7.79
C ARG A 119 -3.53 -4.24 7.37
N HIS A 120 -2.71 -3.21 7.20
CA HIS A 120 -1.27 -3.41 7.06
C HIS A 120 -0.55 -3.11 8.38
N TYR A 121 0.57 -3.76 8.58
CA TYR A 121 1.48 -3.52 9.69
C TYR A 121 2.76 -2.84 9.20
N SER A 122 3.02 -1.66 9.71
CA SER A 122 4.24 -0.89 9.48
C SER A 122 4.74 -0.36 10.84
N PRO A 123 5.82 -0.93 11.40
CA PRO A 123 6.19 -0.70 12.80
C PRO A 123 6.66 0.72 13.10
N LEU A 124 7.03 1.50 12.09
CA LEU A 124 7.67 2.81 12.29
C LEU A 124 6.69 3.99 12.18
N VAL A 125 5.66 3.87 11.35
CA VAL A 125 4.77 5.01 11.00
C VAL A 125 4.00 5.53 12.20
N GLY A 126 3.52 4.66 13.10
CA GLY A 126 2.82 5.03 14.33
C GLY A 126 3.72 5.52 15.47
N SER A 127 5.03 5.52 15.28
CA SER A 127 5.98 5.91 16.36
C SER A 127 5.79 7.36 16.80
N PRO A 128 5.73 7.64 18.11
CA PRO A 128 5.69 9.02 18.64
C PRO A 128 6.84 9.90 18.15
N ALA A 129 8.02 9.31 17.90
CA ALA A 129 9.17 10.04 17.35
C ALA A 129 8.90 10.49 15.91
N VAL A 130 8.31 9.62 15.07
CA VAL A 130 7.92 9.98 13.70
C VAL A 130 6.80 11.02 13.72
N ALA A 131 5.80 10.88 14.58
CA ALA A 131 4.73 11.86 14.72
C ALA A 131 5.27 13.24 15.15
N LYS A 132 6.22 13.27 16.09
CA LYS A 132 6.85 14.53 16.54
C LYS A 132 7.67 15.21 15.44
N VAL A 133 8.41 14.43 14.68
CA VAL A 133 9.17 14.91 13.52
C VAL A 133 8.22 15.42 12.42
N ALA A 134 7.10 14.76 12.19
CA ALA A 134 6.06 15.19 11.26
C ALA A 134 5.44 16.54 11.68
N GLU A 135 5.10 16.69 12.95
CA GLU A 135 4.64 17.96 13.52
C GLU A 135 5.62 19.10 13.23
N TRP A 136 6.93 18.89 13.47
CA TRP A 136 7.95 19.90 13.19
C TRP A 136 8.03 20.31 11.72
N VAL A 137 7.92 19.33 10.81
CA VAL A 137 7.95 19.60 9.36
C VAL A 137 6.70 20.37 8.92
N GLN A 138 5.53 20.00 9.42
CA GLN A 138 4.26 20.62 9.03
C GLN A 138 4.08 22.03 9.59
N THR A 139 4.51 22.26 10.82
CA THR A 139 4.30 23.54 11.50
C THR A 139 5.49 24.51 11.39
N GLY A 140 6.68 24.02 11.02
CA GLY A 140 7.92 24.79 11.07
C GLY A 140 8.35 25.18 12.50
N SER A 141 7.67 24.66 13.54
CA SER A 141 7.88 25.03 14.95
C SER A 141 9.01 24.25 15.63
N GLY A 142 9.59 23.27 14.97
CA GLY A 142 10.68 22.45 15.49
C GLY A 142 11.97 23.22 15.74
N PRO A 143 12.93 22.62 16.45
CA PRO A 143 14.23 23.25 16.74
C PRO A 143 15.01 23.59 15.47
N THR A 144 14.80 22.86 14.37
CA THR A 144 15.44 23.08 13.07
C THR A 144 14.87 24.29 12.30
N GLY A 145 13.74 24.85 12.70
CA GLY A 145 13.00 25.84 11.92
C GLY A 145 12.34 25.22 10.68
N THR A 146 12.14 26.03 9.64
CA THR A 146 11.59 25.56 8.36
C THR A 146 12.49 24.49 7.78
N VAL A 147 11.93 23.30 7.50
CA VAL A 147 12.69 22.16 6.96
C VAL A 147 12.75 22.26 5.44
N HIS A 148 13.95 22.25 4.89
CA HIS A 148 14.20 22.30 3.45
C HIS A 148 14.49 20.92 2.85
N GLN A 149 15.01 20.00 3.67
CA GLN A 149 15.39 18.68 3.20
C GLN A 149 15.12 17.61 4.25
N LEU A 150 14.59 16.47 3.80
CA LEU A 150 14.43 15.25 4.55
C LEU A 150 15.29 14.16 3.90
N ILE A 151 16.21 13.58 4.66
CA ILE A 151 17.17 12.59 4.16
C ILE A 151 16.97 11.30 4.93
N CYS A 152 16.66 10.21 4.23
CA CYS A 152 16.66 8.85 4.78
C CYS A 152 17.87 8.10 4.22
N GLN A 153 18.77 7.69 5.09
CA GLN A 153 19.92 6.84 4.77
C GLN A 153 19.66 5.44 5.33
N ARG A 154 19.63 4.42 4.46
CA ARG A 154 19.44 3.02 4.83
C ARG A 154 20.74 2.24 4.66
N ASN A 155 21.13 1.46 5.70
CA ASN A 155 22.30 0.58 5.65
C ASN A 155 21.83 -0.88 5.70
N LEU A 156 22.18 -1.69 4.69
CA LEU A 156 21.71 -3.05 4.53
C LEU A 156 22.86 -4.04 4.37
N ALA A 157 22.75 -5.20 5.03
CA ALA A 157 23.66 -6.31 4.83
C ALA A 157 23.44 -6.96 3.45
N ASP A 158 22.18 -7.09 3.05
CA ASP A 158 21.80 -7.55 1.71
C ASP A 158 21.32 -6.36 0.87
N CYS A 159 22.08 -6.03 -0.16
CA CYS A 159 21.76 -5.00 -1.14
C CYS A 159 21.21 -5.57 -2.45
N GLY A 160 20.63 -6.76 -2.43
CA GLY A 160 19.84 -7.31 -3.54
C GLY A 160 18.58 -6.48 -3.80
N ARG A 161 18.06 -6.52 -5.03
CA ARG A 161 16.90 -5.71 -5.45
C ARG A 161 15.71 -5.87 -4.48
N GLU A 162 15.32 -7.11 -4.20
CA GLU A 162 14.15 -7.40 -3.37
C GLU A 162 14.30 -6.84 -1.94
N SER A 163 15.44 -7.08 -1.30
CA SER A 163 15.75 -6.55 0.02
C SER A 163 15.68 -5.02 0.04
N VAL A 164 16.32 -4.36 -0.91
CA VAL A 164 16.34 -2.89 -1.01
C VAL A 164 14.95 -2.32 -1.25
N ILE A 165 14.18 -2.89 -2.18
CA ILE A 165 12.80 -2.42 -2.48
C ILE A 165 11.88 -2.57 -1.27
N CYS A 166 12.01 -3.65 -0.50
CA CYS A 166 11.21 -3.84 0.70
C CYS A 166 11.50 -2.81 1.79
N HIS A 167 12.79 -2.51 2.01
CA HIS A 167 13.14 -1.45 2.95
C HIS A 167 12.78 -0.06 2.45
N LEU A 168 12.94 0.19 1.15
CA LEU A 168 12.52 1.43 0.51
C LEU A 168 11.01 1.68 0.69
N ALA A 169 10.16 0.66 0.52
CA ALA A 169 8.71 0.79 0.71
C ALA A 169 8.35 1.28 2.12
N ARG A 170 8.97 0.69 3.14
CA ARG A 170 8.79 1.09 4.55
C ARG A 170 9.30 2.50 4.84
N ASP A 171 10.46 2.83 4.30
CA ASP A 171 11.06 4.15 4.50
C ASP A 171 10.26 5.25 3.77
N VAL A 172 9.77 4.98 2.57
CA VAL A 172 8.89 5.88 1.82
C VAL A 172 7.60 6.14 2.58
N GLU A 173 7.04 5.13 3.23
CA GLU A 173 5.85 5.30 4.07
C GLU A 173 6.12 6.25 5.25
N VAL A 174 7.26 6.08 5.95
CA VAL A 174 7.69 6.99 7.02
C VAL A 174 7.94 8.40 6.49
N MET A 175 8.66 8.52 5.37
CA MET A 175 8.96 9.82 4.75
C MET A 175 7.69 10.56 4.34
N ARG A 176 6.67 9.83 3.85
CA ARG A 176 5.35 10.39 3.54
C ARG A 176 4.60 10.82 4.79
N ALA A 177 4.66 10.05 5.87
CA ALA A 177 4.04 10.42 7.14
C ALA A 177 4.63 11.74 7.68
N VAL A 178 5.93 11.96 7.47
CA VAL A 178 6.65 13.18 7.91
C VAL A 178 6.40 14.37 6.98
N ALA A 179 6.55 14.18 5.66
CA ALA A 179 6.61 15.28 4.69
C ALA A 179 5.31 15.47 3.88
N GLY A 180 4.32 14.58 4.07
CA GLY A 180 3.10 14.57 3.27
C GLY A 180 3.27 13.80 1.94
N GLY A 181 2.50 14.19 0.92
CA GLY A 181 2.51 13.52 -0.37
C GLY A 181 3.81 13.71 -1.16
N VAL A 182 4.03 12.85 -2.15
CA VAL A 182 5.15 12.97 -3.12
C VAL A 182 4.56 13.29 -4.49
N ARG A 183 5.15 14.28 -5.18
CA ARG A 183 4.71 14.72 -6.52
C ARG A 183 5.56 14.13 -7.63
N THR A 184 6.88 14.19 -7.50
CA THR A 184 7.81 13.69 -8.52
C THR A 184 8.88 12.83 -7.90
N VAL A 185 9.41 11.90 -8.68
CA VAL A 185 10.47 10.98 -8.31
C VAL A 185 11.56 10.98 -9.37
N SER A 186 12.82 11.06 -8.93
CA SER A 186 14.00 10.85 -9.75
C SER A 186 14.90 9.83 -9.07
N ALA A 187 15.23 8.75 -9.76
CA ALA A 187 16.06 7.69 -9.21
C ALA A 187 17.32 7.45 -10.05
N VAL A 188 18.44 7.23 -9.36
CA VAL A 188 19.73 6.88 -9.95
C VAL A 188 20.23 5.60 -9.29
N GLY A 189 20.62 4.63 -10.12
CA GLY A 189 21.07 3.33 -9.61
C GLY A 189 21.19 2.29 -10.72
N PRO A 190 21.27 1.01 -10.35
CA PRO A 190 21.38 -0.08 -11.32
C PRO A 190 20.09 -0.20 -12.13
N ARG A 191 20.25 -0.47 -13.44
CA ARG A 191 19.11 -0.67 -14.34
C ARG A 191 18.76 -2.15 -14.55
N LYS A 192 19.69 -3.04 -14.20
CA LYS A 192 19.48 -4.50 -14.32
C LYS A 192 18.97 -5.05 -13.01
N ALA A 193 17.98 -5.93 -13.07
CA ALA A 193 17.36 -6.53 -11.90
C ALA A 193 18.30 -7.43 -11.08
N ASP A 194 19.30 -8.01 -11.72
CA ASP A 194 20.32 -8.87 -11.12
C ASP A 194 21.53 -8.10 -10.54
N ALA A 195 21.58 -6.79 -10.75
CA ALA A 195 22.64 -5.96 -10.21
C ALA A 195 22.43 -5.65 -8.74
N SER A 196 23.54 -5.40 -8.02
CA SER A 196 23.47 -4.88 -6.65
C SER A 196 22.86 -3.48 -6.61
N TYR A 197 21.89 -3.28 -5.76
CA TYR A 197 21.20 -2.00 -5.53
C TYR A 197 21.90 -1.11 -4.48
N ALA A 198 23.11 -1.46 -4.06
CA ALA A 198 23.88 -0.70 -3.07
C ALA A 198 24.14 0.78 -3.41
N SER A 199 23.98 1.17 -4.68
CA SER A 199 24.14 2.55 -5.14
C SER A 199 22.83 3.25 -5.45
N LEU A 200 21.68 2.69 -5.09
CA LEU A 200 20.39 3.29 -5.36
C LEU A 200 20.22 4.59 -4.54
N GLN A 201 19.95 5.67 -5.26
CA GLN A 201 19.61 6.97 -4.71
C GLN A 201 18.32 7.46 -5.32
N VAL A 202 17.43 8.00 -4.48
CA VAL A 202 16.13 8.51 -4.87
C VAL A 202 15.97 9.94 -4.38
N GLN A 203 15.56 10.82 -5.27
CA GLN A 203 15.16 12.18 -4.94
C GLN A 203 13.66 12.31 -5.24
N MET A 204 12.92 12.88 -4.30
CA MET A 204 11.49 13.10 -4.42
C MET A 204 11.15 14.54 -4.07
N THR A 205 10.07 15.08 -4.64
CA THR A 205 9.55 16.41 -4.28
C THR A 205 8.19 16.25 -3.62
N SER A 206 8.01 17.00 -2.52
CA SER A 206 6.74 17.10 -1.81
C SER A 206 6.00 18.38 -2.23
N PRO A 207 4.64 18.45 -2.12
CA PRO A 207 3.89 19.70 -2.27
C PRO A 207 4.34 20.80 -1.30
N GLY A 208 4.82 20.43 -0.08
CA GLY A 208 5.36 21.34 0.91
C GLY A 208 6.83 21.56 0.65
N ALA A 209 7.34 22.33 -0.14
CA ALA A 209 8.71 22.85 -0.40
C ALA A 209 9.95 21.99 -0.01
N ALA A 210 9.82 20.98 0.85
CA ALA A 210 10.93 20.15 1.28
C ALA A 210 11.33 19.12 0.20
N THR A 211 12.63 19.00 -0.06
CA THR A 211 13.18 17.93 -0.92
C THR A 211 13.42 16.68 -0.09
N LEU A 212 12.90 15.55 -0.56
CA LEU A 212 13.09 14.25 0.07
C LEU A 212 14.23 13.50 -0.64
N ARG A 213 15.11 12.89 0.12
CA ARG A 213 16.20 12.06 -0.41
C ARG A 213 16.22 10.73 0.33
N TRP A 214 16.35 9.66 -0.43
CA TRP A 214 16.58 8.34 0.11
C TRP A 214 17.81 7.73 -0.56
N ALA A 215 18.65 7.07 0.23
CA ALA A 215 19.83 6.39 -0.27
C ALA A 215 20.09 5.11 0.52
N VAL A 216 20.61 4.09 -0.16
CA VAL A 216 21.07 2.86 0.48
C VAL A 216 22.60 2.76 0.41
N ALA A 217 23.19 2.14 1.43
CA ALA A 217 24.59 1.76 1.47
C ALA A 217 24.74 0.38 2.11
N PRO A 218 25.82 -0.34 1.82
CA PRO A 218 26.19 -1.54 2.55
C PRO A 218 26.33 -1.26 4.04
N MET A 219 25.81 -2.18 4.88
CA MET A 219 25.91 -2.08 6.34
C MET A 219 27.37 -2.24 6.78
N THR A 220 27.77 -1.43 7.74
CA THR A 220 29.00 -1.57 8.52
C THR A 220 28.66 -1.58 10.00
N ASP A 221 29.47 -2.25 10.82
CA ASP A 221 29.19 -2.46 12.26
C ASP A 221 29.04 -1.16 13.08
N GLN A 222 29.48 -0.03 12.55
CA GLN A 222 29.47 1.26 13.24
C GLN A 222 28.29 2.17 12.86
N LEU A 223 27.48 1.79 11.87
CA LEU A 223 26.38 2.62 11.37
C LEU A 223 25.03 2.12 11.85
N PRO A 224 24.10 3.00 12.21
CA PRO A 224 22.72 2.62 12.47
C PRO A 224 22.07 2.01 11.22
N ARG A 225 21.08 1.12 11.40
CA ARG A 225 20.38 0.47 10.28
C ARG A 225 19.72 1.46 9.34
N ALA A 226 19.18 2.52 9.88
CA ALA A 226 18.74 3.67 9.10
C ALA A 226 18.74 4.95 9.94
N THR A 227 18.83 6.08 9.26
CA THR A 227 18.66 7.40 9.85
C THR A 227 17.71 8.24 9.01
N LEU A 228 16.84 8.99 9.69
CA LEU A 228 16.01 10.02 9.09
C LEU A 228 16.49 11.37 9.61
N SER A 229 17.03 12.20 8.72
CA SER A 229 17.59 13.52 9.07
C SER A 229 16.75 14.62 8.43
N LEU A 230 16.36 15.61 9.25
CA LEU A 230 15.73 16.84 8.82
C LEU A 230 16.81 17.93 8.77
N VAL A 231 16.92 18.62 7.65
CA VAL A 231 17.81 19.78 7.49
C VAL A 231 16.94 21.02 7.35
N GLY A 232 17.06 21.92 8.28
CA GLY A 232 16.30 23.16 8.33
C GLY A 232 17.16 24.40 8.47
N GLU A 233 16.52 25.57 8.56
CA GLU A 233 17.18 26.88 8.60
C GLU A 233 18.14 27.05 9.79
N ARG A 234 17.80 26.44 10.93
CA ARG A 234 18.55 26.65 12.21
C ARG A 234 19.46 25.49 12.56
N GLY A 235 19.36 24.35 11.87
CA GLY A 235 20.16 23.16 12.17
C GLY A 235 19.56 21.87 11.63
N THR A 236 19.97 20.76 12.24
CA THR A 236 19.53 19.42 11.83
C THR A 236 18.89 18.67 12.99
N ALA A 237 17.91 17.80 12.67
CA ALA A 237 17.40 16.81 13.61
C ALA A 237 17.56 15.42 12.99
N THR A 238 17.98 14.44 13.77
CA THR A 238 18.22 13.07 13.30
C THR A 238 17.50 12.08 14.19
N LEU A 239 16.76 11.17 13.57
CA LEU A 239 16.08 10.03 14.17
C LEU A 239 16.70 8.73 13.61
N GLU A 240 17.20 7.87 14.49
CA GLU A 240 17.63 6.53 14.11
C GLU A 240 16.42 5.60 13.97
N LEU A 241 16.42 4.71 12.96
CA LEU A 241 15.33 3.79 12.66
C LEU A 241 15.82 2.33 12.60
N PRO A 242 15.19 1.39 13.33
CA PRO A 242 14.20 1.63 14.39
C PRO A 242 14.85 2.31 15.59
N SER A 243 14.14 3.23 16.20
CA SER A 243 14.63 3.88 17.42
C SER A 243 14.23 3.02 18.63
N VAL A 244 15.20 2.41 19.26
CA VAL A 244 14.99 1.58 20.47
C VAL A 244 14.48 2.45 21.63
N ASP A 245 14.99 3.67 21.72
CA ASP A 245 14.68 4.61 22.81
C ASP A 245 13.75 5.75 22.39
N GLY A 246 13.21 5.71 21.16
CA GLY A 246 12.42 6.82 20.62
C GLY A 246 13.15 8.17 20.59
N ARG A 247 14.48 8.16 20.52
CA ARG A 247 15.29 9.36 20.68
C ARG A 247 15.44 10.13 19.37
N VAL A 248 15.18 11.44 19.40
CA VAL A 248 15.48 12.39 18.32
C VAL A 248 16.63 13.28 18.76
N THR A 249 17.72 13.25 18.02
CA THR A 249 18.91 14.11 18.28
C THR A 249 18.82 15.36 17.41
N THR A 250 18.97 16.53 18.01
CA THR A 250 18.98 17.83 17.31
C THR A 250 20.33 18.50 17.46
N ILE A 251 20.79 19.16 16.39
CA ILE A 251 22.01 19.98 16.38
C ILE A 251 21.60 21.36 15.86
N VAL A 252 21.62 22.35 16.75
CA VAL A 252 21.22 23.73 16.46
C VAL A 252 22.28 24.68 17.01
N GLY A 253 22.86 25.55 16.16
CA GLY A 253 23.89 26.52 16.58
C GLY A 253 25.14 25.88 17.20
N GLY A 254 25.44 24.62 16.84
CA GLY A 254 26.56 23.85 17.40
C GLY A 254 26.21 23.11 18.72
N ASN A 255 25.05 23.33 19.30
CA ASN A 255 24.60 22.59 20.48
C ASN A 255 23.85 21.31 20.07
N THR A 256 24.18 20.21 20.74
CA THR A 256 23.53 18.91 20.55
C THR A 256 22.56 18.65 21.71
N GLU A 257 21.30 18.44 21.39
CA GLU A 257 20.27 18.08 22.35
C GLU A 257 19.60 16.76 21.93
N SER A 258 19.15 15.99 22.89
CA SER A 258 18.42 14.75 22.64
C SER A 258 17.06 14.80 23.32
N LEU A 259 16.02 14.60 22.52
CA LEU A 259 14.64 14.51 22.98
C LEU A 259 14.23 13.03 23.01
N SER A 260 13.91 12.51 24.19
CA SER A 260 13.37 11.14 24.35
C SER A 260 11.86 11.16 24.18
N MET A 261 11.34 10.18 23.43
CA MET A 261 9.90 9.95 23.25
C MET A 261 9.42 8.84 24.17
N PRO A 262 8.10 8.77 24.44
CA PRO A 262 7.53 7.63 25.13
C PRO A 262 7.87 6.31 24.45
N PRO A 263 8.06 5.20 25.20
CA PRO A 263 8.24 3.90 24.60
C PRO A 263 7.02 3.54 23.76
N PHE A 264 7.26 2.93 22.61
CA PHE A 264 6.24 2.57 21.62
C PHE A 264 6.35 1.09 21.27
N ASP A 265 5.30 0.35 21.56
CA ASP A 265 5.20 -1.07 21.23
C ASP A 265 4.30 -1.25 19.99
N ALA A 266 4.88 -1.05 18.81
CA ALA A 266 4.17 -1.15 17.54
C ALA A 266 3.46 -2.50 17.33
N PRO A 267 4.08 -3.67 17.65
CA PRO A 267 3.40 -4.96 17.55
C PRO A 267 2.15 -5.03 18.45
N ARG A 268 2.26 -4.56 19.68
CA ARG A 268 1.15 -4.57 20.63
C ARG A 268 0.00 -3.70 20.15
N GLU A 269 0.29 -2.48 19.71
CA GLU A 269 -0.74 -1.57 19.20
C GLU A 269 -1.42 -2.12 17.94
N ALA A 270 -0.67 -2.79 17.05
CA ALA A 270 -1.25 -3.40 15.86
C ALA A 270 -2.22 -4.56 16.22
N ILE A 271 -1.87 -5.38 17.19
CA ILE A 271 -2.73 -6.48 17.68
C ILE A 271 -3.98 -5.92 18.38
N ASP A 272 -3.82 -4.91 19.22
CA ASP A 272 -4.96 -4.25 19.91
C ASP A 272 -5.89 -3.58 18.90
N ALA A 273 -5.36 -2.92 17.85
CA ALA A 273 -6.13 -2.32 16.78
C ALA A 273 -6.84 -3.38 15.89
N LEU A 274 -6.24 -4.54 15.67
CA LEU A 274 -6.92 -5.66 15.01
C LEU A 274 -8.09 -6.18 15.86
N ALA A 275 -7.87 -6.34 17.17
CA ALA A 275 -8.91 -6.77 18.10
C ALA A 275 -10.09 -5.79 18.13
N ALA A 276 -9.82 -4.50 18.18
CA ALA A 276 -10.84 -3.46 18.12
C ALA A 276 -11.65 -3.51 16.81
N ALA A 277 -10.98 -3.65 15.66
CA ALA A 277 -11.63 -3.76 14.36
C ALA A 277 -12.56 -4.98 14.25
N LEU A 278 -12.19 -6.11 14.85
CA LEU A 278 -13.04 -7.29 14.93
C LEU A 278 -14.25 -7.09 15.85
N ALA A 279 -14.07 -6.41 16.99
CA ALA A 279 -15.16 -6.13 17.92
C ALA A 279 -16.18 -5.13 17.36
N ALA A 280 -15.76 -4.20 16.52
CA ALA A 280 -16.59 -3.15 15.92
C ALA A 280 -17.53 -3.64 14.81
N ASN A 281 -17.53 -4.93 14.46
CA ASN A 281 -18.37 -5.54 13.41
C ASN A 281 -18.44 -4.70 12.11
N GLY A 282 -17.31 -4.13 11.70
CA GLY A 282 -17.21 -3.39 10.44
C GLY A 282 -17.64 -1.92 10.49
N THR A 283 -18.05 -1.36 11.61
CA THR A 283 -18.41 0.08 11.71
C THR A 283 -17.18 1.01 11.68
N GLU A 284 -15.97 0.51 11.98
CA GLU A 284 -14.70 1.26 11.89
C GLU A 284 -13.95 1.05 10.54
N GLN A 285 -14.68 0.68 9.50
CA GLN A 285 -14.11 0.46 8.16
C GLN A 285 -13.32 1.67 7.62
N SER A 286 -13.65 2.89 8.08
CA SER A 286 -12.99 4.12 7.63
C SER A 286 -11.52 4.18 8.01
N GLU A 287 -11.14 3.80 9.24
CA GLU A 287 -9.72 3.82 9.67
C GLU A 287 -8.90 2.70 9.04
N ALA A 288 -9.45 1.48 8.99
CA ALA A 288 -8.77 0.36 8.31
C ALA A 288 -8.57 0.64 6.83
N ALA A 289 -9.54 1.30 6.18
CA ALA A 289 -9.42 1.75 4.79
C ALA A 289 -8.31 2.79 4.62
N SER A 290 -8.21 3.76 5.52
CA SER A 290 -7.19 4.81 5.46
C SER A 290 -5.77 4.25 5.61
N THR A 291 -5.58 3.23 6.46
CA THR A 291 -4.27 2.60 6.63
C THR A 291 -3.83 1.85 5.37
N TRP A 292 -4.70 1.05 4.75
CA TRP A 292 -4.37 0.34 3.51
C TRP A 292 -4.05 1.29 2.35
N GLN A 293 -4.81 2.38 2.21
CA GLN A 293 -4.54 3.42 1.22
C GLN A 293 -3.18 4.09 1.42
N THR A 294 -2.72 4.24 2.67
CA THR A 294 -1.38 4.78 2.97
C THR A 294 -0.29 3.85 2.45
N ALA A 295 -0.41 2.54 2.68
CA ALA A 295 0.50 1.54 2.15
C ALA A 295 0.48 1.48 0.61
N THR A 296 -0.72 1.52 0.00
CA THR A 296 -0.88 1.57 -1.45
C THR A 296 -0.16 2.78 -2.05
N ALA A 297 -0.34 3.96 -1.48
CA ALA A 297 0.31 5.17 -1.96
C ALA A 297 1.84 5.16 -1.74
N ALA A 298 2.37 4.42 -0.76
CA ALA A 298 3.80 4.18 -0.65
C ALA A 298 4.31 3.29 -1.78
N MET A 299 3.56 2.24 -2.13
CA MET A 299 3.91 1.34 -3.23
C MET A 299 3.79 2.00 -4.61
N GLU A 300 2.87 2.95 -4.82
CA GLU A 300 2.82 3.77 -6.04
C GLU A 300 4.13 4.56 -6.25
N ILE A 301 4.70 5.08 -5.16
CA ILE A 301 5.99 5.76 -5.22
C ILE A 301 7.11 4.78 -5.54
N VAL A 302 7.12 3.60 -4.94
CA VAL A 302 8.11 2.55 -5.21
C VAL A 302 8.08 2.12 -6.68
N ASP A 303 6.89 1.87 -7.23
CA ASP A 303 6.72 1.55 -8.65
C ASP A 303 7.20 2.71 -9.55
N THR A 304 6.92 3.95 -9.16
CA THR A 304 7.41 5.15 -9.87
C THR A 304 8.93 5.26 -9.80
N ILE A 305 9.57 4.85 -8.69
CA ILE A 305 11.04 4.80 -8.55
C ILE A 305 11.62 3.80 -9.54
N GLU A 306 11.08 2.59 -9.62
CA GLU A 306 11.52 1.59 -10.58
C GLU A 306 11.35 2.06 -12.03
N LEU A 307 10.22 2.71 -12.33
CA LEU A 307 9.97 3.31 -13.64
C LEU A 307 10.97 4.43 -13.96
N SER A 308 11.33 5.26 -12.96
CA SER A 308 12.34 6.31 -13.10
C SER A 308 13.73 5.73 -13.40
N LEU A 309 14.12 4.63 -12.72
CA LEU A 309 15.36 3.90 -13.00
C LEU A 309 15.42 3.38 -14.43
N GLN A 310 14.33 2.77 -14.89
CA GLN A 310 14.24 2.22 -16.26
C GLN A 310 14.32 3.31 -17.32
N LYS A 311 13.58 4.42 -17.13
CA LYS A 311 13.52 5.52 -18.10
C LYS A 311 14.67 6.52 -17.98
N GLY A 312 15.41 6.54 -16.87
CA GLY A 312 16.51 7.45 -16.60
C GLY A 312 16.10 8.92 -16.55
N ARG A 313 14.87 9.20 -16.08
CA ARG A 313 14.33 10.57 -15.97
C ARG A 313 13.40 10.71 -14.77
N THR A 314 13.12 11.95 -14.38
CA THR A 314 12.10 12.28 -13.40
C THR A 314 10.71 11.89 -13.89
N ILE A 315 9.92 11.27 -13.03
CA ILE A 315 8.55 10.81 -13.28
C ILE A 315 7.61 11.50 -12.26
N GLU A 316 6.44 11.89 -12.70
CA GLU A 316 5.36 12.35 -11.82
C GLU A 316 4.65 11.15 -11.20
N VAL A 317 4.42 11.21 -9.88
CA VAL A 317 3.64 10.20 -9.16
C VAL A 317 2.17 10.48 -9.42
N HIS A 318 1.55 9.60 -10.20
CA HIS A 318 0.12 9.62 -10.41
C HIS A 318 -0.53 8.88 -9.24
N GLN A 319 -0.95 9.63 -8.23
CA GLN A 319 -1.79 9.06 -7.18
C GLN A 319 -3.16 8.73 -7.80
N GLN A 320 -3.32 7.52 -8.25
CA GLN A 320 -4.61 7.01 -8.69
C GLN A 320 -5.47 6.80 -7.44
N ARG A 321 -6.21 7.83 -7.05
CA ARG A 321 -7.40 7.54 -6.26
C ARG A 321 -8.29 6.70 -7.17
N LEU A 322 -8.41 5.42 -6.87
CA LEU A 322 -9.43 4.54 -7.45
C LEU A 322 -10.79 5.09 -7.01
N THR A 323 -11.20 6.19 -7.64
CA THR A 323 -12.56 6.62 -7.54
C THR A 323 -13.37 5.60 -8.33
N GLU A 324 -14.53 5.18 -7.80
CA GLU A 324 -15.54 4.36 -8.47
C GLU A 324 -15.76 4.78 -9.94
N GLN A 325 -15.44 6.05 -10.27
CA GLN A 325 -15.51 6.61 -11.61
C GLN A 325 -14.51 6.01 -12.62
N LEU A 326 -13.31 5.55 -12.19
CA LEU A 326 -12.33 4.92 -13.10
C LEU A 326 -12.66 3.45 -13.34
N ALA A 327 -13.09 2.72 -12.32
CA ALA A 327 -13.58 1.35 -12.45
C ALA A 327 -14.87 1.34 -13.33
N PHE A 328 -15.80 2.29 -13.10
CA PHE A 328 -17.02 2.44 -13.90
C PHE A 328 -16.72 2.82 -15.36
N ARG A 329 -15.73 3.67 -15.64
CA ARG A 329 -15.31 4.00 -17.01
C ARG A 329 -14.68 2.80 -17.74
N GLY A 330 -13.86 2.02 -17.07
CA GLY A 330 -13.23 0.82 -17.65
C GLY A 330 -14.28 -0.25 -18.00
N THR A 331 -15.19 -0.55 -17.08
CA THR A 331 -16.27 -1.52 -17.30
C THR A 331 -17.28 -1.04 -18.33
N MET A 332 -17.65 0.23 -18.35
CA MET A 332 -18.54 0.79 -19.37
C MET A 332 -17.92 0.77 -20.77
N ALA A 333 -16.61 1.03 -20.91
CA ALA A 333 -15.93 0.94 -22.21
C ALA A 333 -15.87 -0.51 -22.70
N ALA A 334 -15.56 -1.47 -21.83
CA ALA A 334 -15.53 -2.90 -22.16
C ALA A 334 -16.93 -3.43 -22.52
N PHE A 335 -17.96 -3.03 -21.74
CA PHE A 335 -19.35 -3.41 -21.99
C PHE A 335 -19.88 -2.80 -23.31
N GLY A 336 -19.53 -1.54 -23.61
CA GLY A 336 -19.88 -0.87 -24.84
C GLY A 336 -19.28 -1.55 -26.07
N CYS A 337 -17.99 -1.92 -26.01
CA CYS A 337 -17.32 -2.66 -27.09
C CYS A 337 -17.90 -4.07 -27.28
N GLY A 338 -18.20 -4.77 -26.19
CA GLY A 338 -18.83 -6.10 -26.22
C GLY A 338 -20.23 -6.04 -26.82
N LEU A 339 -21.04 -5.07 -26.43
CA LEU A 339 -22.40 -4.88 -26.96
C LEU A 339 -22.38 -4.57 -28.47
N LEU A 340 -21.46 -3.73 -28.93
CA LEU A 340 -21.29 -3.44 -30.36
C LEU A 340 -20.91 -4.67 -31.16
N LEU A 341 -20.01 -5.52 -30.61
CA LEU A 341 -19.56 -6.74 -31.26
C LEU A 341 -20.71 -7.77 -31.36
N VAL A 342 -21.50 -7.94 -30.30
CA VAL A 342 -22.68 -8.82 -30.29
C VAL A 342 -23.73 -8.31 -31.27
N MET A 343 -24.04 -7.01 -31.28
CA MET A 343 -24.98 -6.42 -32.24
C MET A 343 -24.50 -6.58 -33.67
N PHE A 344 -23.21 -6.41 -33.94
CA PHE A 344 -22.63 -6.65 -35.26
C PHE A 344 -22.81 -8.11 -35.71
N LEU A 345 -22.53 -9.07 -34.81
CA LEU A 345 -22.74 -10.50 -35.08
C LEU A 345 -24.22 -10.84 -35.36
N VAL A 346 -25.13 -10.24 -34.59
CA VAL A 346 -26.58 -10.42 -34.80
C VAL A 346 -27.01 -9.85 -36.16
N LEU A 347 -26.51 -8.69 -36.56
CA LEU A 347 -26.80 -8.09 -37.86
C LEU A 347 -26.26 -8.94 -39.01
N VAL A 348 -25.03 -9.48 -38.90
CA VAL A 348 -24.45 -10.40 -39.89
C VAL A 348 -25.30 -11.68 -40.01
N ALA A 349 -25.65 -12.29 -38.86
CA ALA A 349 -26.48 -13.49 -38.83
C ALA A 349 -27.86 -13.23 -39.43
N ALA A 350 -28.51 -12.11 -39.09
CA ALA A 350 -29.80 -11.72 -39.68
C ALA A 350 -29.70 -11.50 -41.19
N GLY A 351 -28.61 -10.95 -41.71
CA GLY A 351 -28.34 -10.80 -43.15
C GLY A 351 -28.25 -12.15 -43.86
N VAL A 352 -27.48 -13.08 -43.30
CA VAL A 352 -27.34 -14.46 -43.85
C VAL A 352 -28.67 -15.23 -43.82
N VAL A 353 -29.40 -15.16 -42.72
CA VAL A 353 -30.71 -15.83 -42.58
C VAL A 353 -31.75 -15.19 -43.53
N GLY A 354 -31.72 -13.87 -43.69
CA GLY A 354 -32.59 -13.14 -44.61
C GLY A 354 -32.39 -13.56 -46.09
N ASP A 355 -31.11 -13.75 -46.51
CA ASP A 355 -30.79 -14.25 -47.84
C ASP A 355 -31.31 -15.69 -48.06
N VAL A 356 -31.22 -16.53 -47.04
CA VAL A 356 -31.71 -17.95 -47.12
C VAL A 356 -33.25 -18.01 -47.14
N LEU A 357 -33.93 -17.09 -46.44
CA LEU A 357 -35.40 -17.06 -46.36
C LEU A 357 -36.07 -16.17 -47.44
N GLY A 358 -35.30 -15.51 -48.32
CA GLY A 358 -35.81 -14.65 -49.40
C GLY A 358 -36.47 -13.36 -48.90
N VAL A 359 -36.19 -12.92 -47.68
CA VAL A 359 -36.71 -11.67 -47.11
C VAL A 359 -35.78 -10.53 -47.44
N PRO A 360 -36.23 -9.37 -47.99
CA PRO A 360 -35.35 -8.25 -48.36
C PRO A 360 -34.89 -7.44 -47.17
N LEU A 361 -34.17 -8.11 -46.25
CA LEU A 361 -33.58 -7.47 -45.05
C LEU A 361 -32.43 -6.52 -45.41
N LYS A 362 -31.87 -6.60 -46.60
CA LYS A 362 -30.76 -5.76 -47.07
C LYS A 362 -31.14 -4.28 -47.16
N ASP A 363 -32.39 -3.93 -47.42
CA ASP A 363 -32.83 -2.57 -47.56
C ASP A 363 -32.95 -1.82 -46.22
N TYR A 364 -33.01 -2.54 -45.11
CA TYR A 364 -33.09 -1.97 -43.74
C TYR A 364 -31.75 -1.91 -43.03
N TRP A 365 -30.66 -2.42 -43.63
CA TRP A 365 -29.33 -2.44 -43.06
C TRP A 365 -28.80 -1.06 -42.62
N PRO A 366 -28.89 -0.01 -43.44
CA PRO A 366 -28.40 1.32 -43.02
C PRO A 366 -29.17 1.89 -41.85
N ILE A 367 -30.46 1.64 -41.78
CA ILE A 367 -31.35 2.14 -40.69
C ILE A 367 -31.03 1.40 -39.38
N ALA A 368 -30.82 0.09 -39.44
CA ALA A 368 -30.41 -0.72 -38.28
C ALA A 368 -29.06 -0.29 -37.70
N LEU A 369 -28.09 -0.03 -38.58
CA LEU A 369 -26.74 0.43 -38.19
C LEU A 369 -26.78 1.85 -37.58
N LEU A 370 -27.64 2.73 -38.11
CA LEU A 370 -27.85 4.09 -37.59
C LEU A 370 -28.53 4.05 -36.21
N ALA A 371 -29.50 3.14 -36.01
CA ALA A 371 -30.16 2.95 -34.73
C ALA A 371 -29.20 2.45 -33.64
N VAL A 372 -28.33 1.49 -33.96
CA VAL A 372 -27.29 0.99 -33.06
C VAL A 372 -26.31 2.09 -32.67
N LEU A 373 -25.86 2.87 -33.65
CA LEU A 373 -24.96 3.99 -33.40
C LEU A 373 -25.61 5.07 -32.53
N ALA A 374 -26.89 5.35 -32.75
CA ALA A 374 -27.66 6.35 -31.96
C ALA A 374 -27.80 5.88 -30.49
N VAL A 375 -28.10 4.60 -30.23
CA VAL A 375 -28.17 4.05 -28.87
C VAL A 375 -26.81 4.10 -28.18
N PHE A 376 -25.74 3.80 -28.91
CA PHE A 376 -24.37 3.87 -28.38
C PHE A 376 -23.99 5.32 -28.00
N LEU A 377 -24.26 6.30 -28.86
CA LEU A 377 -24.01 7.71 -28.58
C LEU A 377 -24.85 8.23 -27.41
N LEU A 378 -26.09 7.78 -27.28
CA LEU A 378 -26.99 8.11 -26.16
C LEU A 378 -26.43 7.59 -24.83
N MET A 379 -25.92 6.35 -24.81
CA MET A 379 -25.28 5.76 -23.62
C MET A 379 -24.00 6.52 -23.25
N GLN A 380 -23.22 6.98 -24.22
CA GLN A 380 -22.02 7.79 -23.93
C GLN A 380 -22.37 9.22 -23.43
N ALA A 381 -23.49 9.79 -23.83
CA ALA A 381 -23.94 11.09 -23.38
C ALA A 381 -24.57 11.09 -21.99
N LEU A 382 -25.03 9.92 -21.50
CA LEU A 382 -25.71 9.76 -20.20
C LEU A 382 -24.88 10.26 -19.01
N PRO A 383 -23.59 9.95 -18.87
CA PRO A 383 -22.75 10.46 -17.79
C PRO A 383 -22.61 12.00 -17.82
N TRP A 384 -22.61 12.59 -18.99
CA TRP A 384 -22.52 14.05 -19.17
C TRP A 384 -23.82 14.76 -18.74
N LEU A 385 -24.96 14.16 -19.02
CA LEU A 385 -26.29 14.63 -18.62
C LEU A 385 -26.51 14.52 -17.09
N VAL A 386 -26.04 13.44 -16.46
CA VAL A 386 -26.13 13.24 -15.01
C VAL A 386 -25.22 14.24 -14.26
N LYS A 387 -24.02 14.54 -14.79
CA LYS A 387 -23.10 15.51 -14.20
C LYS A 387 -23.65 16.94 -14.23
N ARG A 388 -24.50 17.28 -15.20
CA ARG A 388 -25.12 18.59 -15.34
C ARG A 388 -26.27 18.86 -14.36
N ARG A 389 -26.81 17.80 -13.71
CA ARG A 389 -27.95 17.87 -12.75
C ARG A 389 -27.53 17.98 -11.29
N ARG A 390 -26.22 17.94 -10.94
CA ARG A 390 -25.81 18.27 -9.56
C ARG A 390 -25.72 19.78 -9.43
N PRO A 391 -26.61 20.41 -8.62
CA PRO A 391 -26.49 21.84 -8.33
C PRO A 391 -25.19 22.08 -7.57
N ALA A 392 -24.53 23.18 -7.85
CA ALA A 392 -23.39 23.72 -7.12
C ALA A 392 -23.86 24.17 -5.71
N SER A 393 -23.81 23.26 -4.75
CA SER A 393 -24.13 23.55 -3.36
C SER A 393 -23.02 23.11 -2.41
N ASP A 394 -21.75 23.44 -2.74
CA ASP A 394 -20.66 23.36 -1.78
C ASP A 394 -19.52 24.32 -2.19
N ALA A 395 -19.90 25.59 -2.38
CA ALA A 395 -18.93 26.67 -2.55
C ALA A 395 -19.40 27.89 -1.76
N SER A 396 -19.63 27.73 -0.47
CA SER A 396 -19.76 28.85 0.46
C SER A 396 -19.55 28.32 1.87
N ASP A 397 -18.30 28.33 2.33
CA ASP A 397 -17.90 28.53 3.71
C ASP A 397 -16.36 28.43 3.77
N ASP A 398 -15.71 29.50 3.31
CA ASP A 398 -14.38 29.82 3.81
C ASP A 398 -14.03 31.29 3.50
N HIS A 399 -14.71 32.17 4.23
CA HIS A 399 -14.24 33.55 4.44
C HIS A 399 -14.88 34.10 5.70
N THR A 400 -14.16 34.09 6.79
CA THR A 400 -14.19 35.18 7.79
C THR A 400 -13.08 34.98 8.82
N PRO A 401 -12.65 36.03 9.55
CA PRO A 401 -11.38 36.78 9.35
C PRO A 401 -10.26 36.29 10.25
#